data_7f580e32bf7de8dfdaff3b27eb9da64b
#
_entry.id   7f580e32bf7de8dfdaff3b27eb9da64b
#
_cell.length_a   1.000
_cell.length_b   1.000
_cell.length_c   1.000
_cell.angle_alpha   90.00
_cell.angle_beta   90.00
_cell.angle_gamma   90.00
#
_symmetry.space_group_name_H-M   'P 1'
#
loop_
_entity.id
_entity.type
_entity.pdbx_description
1 polymer ?
#
loop_
_entity_poly.entity_id
_entity_poly.type
_entity_poly.pdbx_seq_one_letter_code
_entity_poly.pdbx_strand_id
1 'polypeptide(L)'
;MSFFKQFENSIILHKSDESTFSMIPSKDYFVGNTPHGGYLTAVMQKALSLSMPHQHVINSNTLYLDRTEPEEIIVQVKKIRESRGSSVGKVTLIQDNKSRCMMTGICSDFNFMKGVSDLKTSPSKTFDEDRDLFISLNFDNTKENLTPSFIKQTNCEIAKKHAWWLENNNHLSDEARCAGFISMGEETPDQFVLSFYSDFFPPVVMNKYGPLGWVPTLSLTTNIRQLPTTNELFMDVIAKDLNKGFFEQDCQIWDLNKNLVATSRQLTRILKSEEKLPHLI
;
A
#
# COMPACT_ATOMS: atom_id res chain seq x y z
N MET A 1 4.32 -4.22 22.48
CA MET A 1 3.23 -3.51 21.74
C MET A 1 3.07 -4.27 20.44
N SER A 2 1.85 -4.58 20.00
CA SER A 2 1.64 -5.26 18.70
C SER A 2 1.99 -4.34 17.53
N PHE A 3 2.27 -4.91 16.36
CA PHE A 3 2.54 -4.13 15.15
C PHE A 3 1.36 -3.24 14.77
N PHE A 4 0.12 -3.73 14.99
CA PHE A 4 -1.08 -2.94 14.77
C PHE A 4 -1.11 -1.66 15.63
N LYS A 5 -0.84 -1.79 16.93
CA LYS A 5 -0.77 -0.64 17.85
C LYS A 5 0.38 0.32 17.53
N GLN A 6 1.51 -0.21 17.05
CA GLN A 6 2.61 0.64 16.57
C GLN A 6 2.18 1.43 15.34
N PHE A 7 1.47 0.79 14.40
CA PHE A 7 0.95 1.48 13.23
C PHE A 7 -0.09 2.55 13.60
N GLU A 8 -1.08 2.21 14.44
CA GLU A 8 -2.06 3.19 14.92
C GLU A 8 -1.39 4.43 15.53
N ASN A 9 -0.37 4.22 16.37
CA ASN A 9 0.37 5.31 17.00
C ASN A 9 1.18 6.12 15.98
N SER A 10 1.70 5.48 14.93
CA SER A 10 2.51 6.14 13.91
C SER A 10 1.70 7.08 13.00
N ILE A 11 0.39 6.91 12.93
CA ILE A 11 -0.52 7.76 12.13
C ILE A 11 -1.37 8.72 12.99
N ILE A 12 -0.96 8.95 14.25
CA ILE A 12 -1.60 9.97 15.10
C ILE A 12 -1.30 11.35 14.52
N LEU A 13 -2.34 12.16 14.38
CA LEU A 13 -2.29 13.50 13.84
C LEU A 13 -2.56 14.53 14.94
N HIS A 14 -1.72 15.54 15.00
CA HIS A 14 -1.93 16.71 15.87
C HIS A 14 -2.78 17.73 15.10
N LYS A 15 -3.97 17.99 15.60
CA LYS A 15 -4.92 18.92 14.97
C LYS A 15 -4.53 20.37 15.30
N SER A 16 -4.28 21.19 14.27
CA SER A 16 -3.99 22.61 14.41
C SER A 16 -5.25 23.48 14.27
N ASP A 17 -6.16 23.09 13.35
CA ASP A 17 -7.49 23.70 13.17
C ASP A 17 -8.48 22.64 12.64
N GLU A 18 -9.68 23.05 12.17
CA GLU A 18 -10.72 22.11 11.72
C GLU A 18 -10.30 21.26 10.53
N SER A 19 -9.34 21.70 9.73
CA SER A 19 -8.94 21.11 8.45
C SER A 19 -7.44 20.90 8.29
N THR A 20 -6.64 21.26 9.30
CA THR A 20 -5.18 21.19 9.23
C THR A 20 -4.63 20.37 10.39
N PHE A 21 -3.75 19.46 10.04
CA PHE A 21 -3.08 18.55 10.96
C PHE A 21 -1.58 18.59 10.71
N SER A 22 -0.79 18.22 11.74
CA SER A 22 0.65 17.97 11.57
C SER A 22 1.07 16.68 12.23
N MET A 23 2.20 16.13 11.76
CA MET A 23 2.90 15.01 12.39
C MET A 23 4.32 14.91 11.88
N ILE A 24 5.14 14.14 12.59
CA ILE A 24 6.45 13.69 12.10
C ILE A 24 6.30 12.22 11.69
N PRO A 25 6.57 11.85 10.41
CA PRO A 25 6.47 10.47 9.97
C PRO A 25 7.41 9.53 10.75
N SER A 26 6.90 8.39 11.20
CA SER A 26 7.71 7.40 11.92
C SER A 26 8.70 6.70 11.00
N LYS A 27 9.97 6.66 11.39
CA LYS A 27 11.05 5.99 10.66
C LYS A 27 10.85 4.48 10.51
N ASP A 28 9.96 3.89 11.32
CA ASP A 28 9.59 2.48 11.22
C ASP A 28 8.85 2.16 9.91
N TYR A 29 8.33 3.18 9.20
CA TYR A 29 7.58 3.04 7.96
C TYR A 29 8.28 3.71 6.76
N PHE A 30 9.59 3.52 6.66
CA PHE A 30 10.42 4.14 5.62
C PHE A 30 10.96 3.11 4.62
N VAL A 31 11.27 3.62 3.42
CA VAL A 31 12.13 3.00 2.42
C VAL A 31 13.40 3.85 2.34
N GLY A 32 14.51 3.37 2.90
CA GLY A 32 15.70 4.21 3.10
C GLY A 32 15.39 5.42 3.97
N ASN A 33 15.52 6.62 3.43
CA ASN A 33 15.25 7.88 4.14
C ASN A 33 13.91 8.53 3.75
N THR A 34 13.02 7.80 3.09
CA THR A 34 11.75 8.36 2.60
C THR A 34 10.57 7.59 3.20
N PRO A 35 9.55 8.26 3.74
CA PRO A 35 8.33 7.60 4.16
C PRO A 35 7.70 6.79 3.03
N HIS A 36 7.25 5.58 3.35
CA HIS A 36 6.61 4.67 2.40
C HIS A 36 5.31 5.26 1.84
N GLY A 37 5.03 5.06 0.54
CA GLY A 37 3.88 5.67 -0.14
C GLY A 37 2.53 5.25 0.45
N GLY A 38 2.32 3.95 0.69
CA GLY A 38 1.11 3.45 1.34
C GLY A 38 0.92 3.98 2.76
N TYR A 39 2.00 4.19 3.51
CA TYR A 39 1.97 4.82 4.83
C TYR A 39 1.51 6.28 4.73
N LEU A 40 2.06 7.07 3.80
CA LEU A 40 1.60 8.45 3.57
C LEU A 40 0.14 8.51 3.13
N THR A 41 -0.30 7.55 2.29
CA THR A 41 -1.72 7.43 1.91
C THR A 41 -2.61 7.17 3.12
N ALA A 42 -2.21 6.26 4.03
CA ALA A 42 -2.94 6.00 5.27
C ALA A 42 -3.03 7.24 6.17
N VAL A 43 -1.94 8.01 6.32
CA VAL A 43 -1.90 9.28 7.04
C VAL A 43 -2.88 10.30 6.44
N MET A 44 -2.89 10.46 5.10
CA MET A 44 -3.80 11.37 4.41
C MET A 44 -5.26 10.92 4.52
N GLN A 45 -5.54 9.63 4.47
CA GLN A 45 -6.87 9.08 4.70
C GLN A 45 -7.33 9.27 6.15
N LYS A 46 -6.42 9.16 7.12
CA LYS A 46 -6.72 9.45 8.54
C LYS A 46 -7.16 10.90 8.72
N ALA A 47 -6.44 11.85 8.13
CA ALA A 47 -6.81 13.27 8.14
C ALA A 47 -8.19 13.51 7.49
N LEU A 48 -8.43 12.86 6.33
CA LEU A 48 -9.72 12.95 5.63
C LEU A 48 -10.86 12.42 6.50
N SER A 49 -10.71 11.21 7.06
CA SER A 49 -11.71 10.59 7.95
C SER A 49 -12.04 11.46 9.18
N LEU A 50 -11.03 12.08 9.79
CA LEU A 50 -11.21 12.98 10.94
C LEU A 50 -11.93 14.30 10.59
N SER A 51 -11.94 14.69 9.31
CA SER A 51 -12.53 15.95 8.82
C SER A 51 -13.89 15.76 8.16
N MET A 52 -14.35 14.52 7.97
CA MET A 52 -15.59 14.22 7.28
C MET A 52 -16.64 13.63 8.23
N PRO A 53 -17.95 13.81 7.96
CA PRO A 53 -19.01 13.22 8.76
C PRO A 53 -19.10 11.69 8.62
N HIS A 54 -18.54 11.12 7.53
CA HIS A 54 -18.51 9.69 7.25
C HIS A 54 -17.15 9.10 7.62
N GLN A 55 -17.16 7.97 8.33
CA GLN A 55 -15.97 7.43 9.01
C GLN A 55 -15.01 6.66 8.09
N HIS A 56 -15.51 6.03 7.03
CA HIS A 56 -14.72 5.12 6.22
C HIS A 56 -14.34 5.74 4.89
N VAL A 57 -13.04 5.80 4.60
CA VAL A 57 -12.53 6.20 3.27
C VAL A 57 -12.65 4.99 2.34
N ILE A 58 -13.72 4.95 1.55
CA ILE A 58 -14.02 3.83 0.65
C ILE A 58 -13.26 3.87 -0.67
N ASN A 59 -12.78 5.06 -1.06
CA ASN A 59 -11.95 5.25 -2.25
C ASN A 59 -11.00 6.41 -2.01
N SER A 60 -9.77 6.28 -2.48
CA SER A 60 -8.83 7.41 -2.58
C SER A 60 -7.97 7.27 -3.83
N ASN A 61 -7.52 8.41 -4.36
CA ASN A 61 -6.49 8.51 -5.37
C ASN A 61 -5.42 9.47 -4.88
N THR A 62 -4.21 8.96 -4.65
CA THR A 62 -3.04 9.70 -4.19
C THR A 62 -2.07 9.92 -5.35
N LEU A 63 -1.63 11.15 -5.54
CA LEU A 63 -0.54 11.54 -6.44
C LEU A 63 0.69 11.88 -5.59
N TYR A 64 1.82 11.25 -5.88
CA TYR A 64 3.11 11.53 -5.24
C TYR A 64 3.87 12.50 -6.14
N LEU A 65 3.95 13.76 -5.71
CA LEU A 65 4.46 14.88 -6.52
C LEU A 65 5.94 15.09 -6.34
N ASP A 66 6.43 14.88 -5.12
CA ASP A 66 7.83 15.04 -4.76
C ASP A 66 8.15 14.17 -3.54
N ARG A 67 9.44 13.95 -3.29
CA ARG A 67 9.93 13.18 -2.16
C ARG A 67 9.54 13.86 -0.84
N THR A 68 9.01 13.10 0.09
CA THR A 68 8.79 13.52 1.48
C THR A 68 10.01 13.16 2.32
N GLU A 69 10.47 14.09 3.14
CA GLU A 69 11.63 13.91 4.02
C GLU A 69 11.19 13.50 5.45
N PRO A 70 12.12 13.00 6.31
CA PRO A 70 11.82 12.51 7.65
C PRO A 70 11.60 13.63 8.69
N GLU A 71 10.91 14.67 8.32
CA GLU A 71 10.63 15.86 9.09
C GLU A 71 9.13 16.12 9.20
N GLU A 72 8.74 17.14 9.96
CA GLU A 72 7.33 17.47 10.14
C GLU A 72 6.63 17.71 8.80
N ILE A 73 5.45 17.11 8.66
CA ILE A 73 4.53 17.31 7.55
C ILE A 73 3.25 17.98 8.02
N ILE A 74 2.67 18.80 7.16
CA ILE A 74 1.36 19.42 7.33
C ILE A 74 0.38 18.73 6.40
N VAL A 75 -0.78 18.33 6.92
CA VAL A 75 -1.83 17.66 6.15
C VAL A 75 -3.08 18.54 6.17
N GLN A 76 -3.41 19.12 5.02
CA GLN A 76 -4.56 19.99 4.86
C GLN A 76 -5.70 19.27 4.15
N VAL A 77 -6.91 19.37 4.69
CA VAL A 77 -8.12 18.77 4.16
C VAL A 77 -9.07 19.84 3.66
N LYS A 78 -9.56 19.68 2.44
CA LYS A 78 -10.62 20.53 1.89
C LYS A 78 -11.84 19.68 1.59
N LYS A 79 -12.95 19.90 2.30
CA LYS A 79 -14.24 19.33 1.97
C LYS A 79 -14.71 19.85 0.61
N ILE A 80 -15.09 18.97 -0.30
CA ILE A 80 -15.58 19.30 -1.64
C ILE A 80 -17.10 19.15 -1.69
N ARG A 81 -17.60 18.03 -1.15
CA ARG A 81 -19.04 17.71 -1.19
C ARG A 81 -19.42 16.89 0.03
N GLU A 82 -20.63 17.11 0.51
CA GLU A 82 -21.30 16.29 1.51
C GLU A 82 -22.69 15.94 1.07
N SER A 83 -23.12 14.71 1.30
CA SER A 83 -24.47 14.21 1.08
C SER A 83 -24.82 13.23 2.20
N ARG A 84 -26.06 12.74 2.23
CA ARG A 84 -26.52 11.82 3.27
C ARG A 84 -25.71 10.51 3.33
N GLY A 85 -25.22 9.99 2.20
CA GLY A 85 -24.57 8.68 2.12
C GLY A 85 -23.08 8.74 1.85
N SER A 86 -22.52 9.90 1.52
CA SER A 86 -21.09 10.05 1.23
C SER A 86 -20.61 11.48 1.33
N SER A 87 -19.33 11.64 1.60
CA SER A 87 -18.61 12.91 1.49
C SER A 87 -17.38 12.77 0.62
N VAL A 88 -16.96 13.86 0.00
CA VAL A 88 -15.80 13.92 -0.89
C VAL A 88 -14.89 15.03 -0.40
N GLY A 89 -13.61 14.72 -0.29
CA GLY A 89 -12.59 15.68 0.09
C GLY A 89 -11.32 15.58 -0.72
N LYS A 90 -10.53 16.65 -0.64
CA LYS A 90 -9.16 16.72 -1.13
C LYS A 90 -8.23 16.86 0.07
N VAL A 91 -7.14 16.16 0.05
CA VAL A 91 -6.05 16.25 1.04
C VAL A 91 -4.77 16.67 0.34
N THR A 92 -4.02 17.58 0.94
CA THR A 92 -2.70 17.97 0.47
C THR A 92 -1.71 17.78 1.61
N LEU A 93 -0.67 17.01 1.38
CA LEU A 93 0.48 16.86 2.27
C LEU A 93 1.54 17.86 1.85
N ILE A 94 1.94 18.72 2.79
CA ILE A 94 2.84 19.84 2.57
C ILE A 94 4.06 19.67 3.47
N GLN A 95 5.23 19.94 2.93
CA GLN A 95 6.50 20.04 3.65
C GLN A 95 7.35 21.12 3.00
N ASP A 96 8.01 21.98 3.78
CA ASP A 96 8.82 23.13 3.31
C ASP A 96 8.05 24.03 2.32
N ASN A 97 6.78 24.30 2.61
CA ASN A 97 5.87 25.08 1.76
C ASN A 97 5.64 24.50 0.34
N LYS A 98 5.95 23.22 0.14
CA LYS A 98 5.72 22.50 -1.12
C LYS A 98 4.73 21.35 -0.92
N SER A 99 3.82 21.18 -1.88
CA SER A 99 2.96 20.01 -1.93
C SER A 99 3.79 18.78 -2.30
N ARG A 100 3.91 17.82 -1.38
CA ARG A 100 4.62 16.54 -1.62
C ARG A 100 3.68 15.47 -2.16
N CYS A 101 2.45 15.41 -1.61
CA CYS A 101 1.40 14.52 -2.08
C CYS A 101 0.07 15.25 -2.19
N MET A 102 -0.78 14.80 -3.10
CA MET A 102 -2.19 15.20 -3.17
C MET A 102 -3.08 13.98 -3.25
N MET A 103 -4.20 14.00 -2.55
CA MET A 103 -5.18 12.91 -2.56
C MET A 103 -6.60 13.48 -2.73
N THR A 104 -7.41 12.82 -3.52
CA THR A 104 -8.87 12.94 -3.46
C THR A 104 -9.43 11.67 -2.85
N GLY A 105 -10.49 11.79 -2.03
CA GLY A 105 -11.09 10.63 -1.39
C GLY A 105 -12.60 10.77 -1.22
N ILE A 106 -13.25 9.61 -1.21
CA ILE A 106 -14.69 9.46 -0.95
C ILE A 106 -14.82 8.71 0.38
N CYS A 107 -15.57 9.32 1.30
CA CYS A 107 -15.95 8.70 2.57
C CYS A 107 -17.41 8.26 2.56
N SER A 108 -17.69 7.15 3.23
CA SER A 108 -19.02 6.60 3.50
C SER A 108 -18.97 5.82 4.82
N ASP A 109 -20.06 5.14 5.18
CA ASP A 109 -20.11 4.28 6.36
C ASP A 109 -20.55 2.88 5.97
N PHE A 110 -19.66 1.90 6.14
CA PHE A 110 -19.94 0.50 5.79
C PHE A 110 -21.20 -0.05 6.46
N ASN A 111 -21.49 0.36 7.68
CA ASN A 111 -22.68 -0.11 8.42
C ASN A 111 -23.99 0.43 7.86
N PHE A 112 -23.97 1.52 7.09
CA PHE A 112 -25.15 2.16 6.52
C PHE A 112 -25.25 2.01 5.00
N MET A 113 -24.24 1.42 4.35
CA MET A 113 -24.26 1.15 2.93
C MET A 113 -25.34 0.13 2.59
N LYS A 114 -26.20 0.46 1.64
CA LYS A 114 -27.29 -0.39 1.15
C LYS A 114 -27.18 -0.51 -0.37
N GLY A 115 -27.43 -1.70 -0.89
CA GLY A 115 -27.42 -1.91 -2.33
C GLY A 115 -27.29 -3.40 -2.68
N VAL A 116 -27.19 -3.68 -3.98
CA VAL A 116 -27.02 -5.02 -4.51
C VAL A 116 -25.58 -5.49 -4.26
N SER A 117 -25.42 -6.74 -3.81
CA SER A 117 -24.14 -7.43 -3.64
C SER A 117 -24.23 -8.76 -4.38
N ASP A 118 -23.85 -8.76 -5.65
CA ASP A 118 -24.05 -9.91 -6.55
C ASP A 118 -22.74 -10.41 -7.17
N LEU A 119 -21.99 -9.52 -7.84
CA LEU A 119 -20.75 -9.93 -8.52
C LEU A 119 -19.65 -10.25 -7.52
N LYS A 120 -19.15 -11.50 -7.58
CA LYS A 120 -18.05 -11.97 -6.75
C LYS A 120 -16.92 -12.46 -7.63
N THR A 121 -15.69 -12.14 -7.24
CA THR A 121 -14.46 -12.73 -7.76
C THR A 121 -13.87 -13.69 -6.73
N SER A 122 -12.84 -14.42 -7.09
CA SER A 122 -12.13 -15.35 -6.20
C SER A 122 -10.65 -14.97 -6.17
N PRO A 123 -9.95 -15.25 -5.06
CA PRO A 123 -8.50 -15.09 -5.01
C PRO A 123 -7.82 -16.01 -6.04
N SER A 124 -6.58 -15.73 -6.35
CA SER A 124 -5.78 -16.60 -7.22
C SER A 124 -5.53 -17.96 -6.57
N LYS A 125 -5.12 -18.93 -7.39
CA LYS A 125 -4.80 -20.29 -6.92
C LYS A 125 -3.71 -20.31 -5.85
N THR A 126 -2.82 -19.33 -5.84
CA THR A 126 -1.76 -19.17 -4.82
C THR A 126 -2.32 -19.01 -3.41
N PHE A 127 -3.56 -18.56 -3.26
CA PHE A 127 -4.24 -18.51 -1.96
C PHE A 127 -4.39 -19.89 -1.31
N ASP A 128 -4.65 -20.92 -2.11
CA ASP A 128 -4.92 -22.29 -1.66
C ASP A 128 -3.65 -23.19 -1.69
N GLU A 129 -2.46 -22.63 -2.00
CA GLU A 129 -1.19 -23.36 -1.97
C GLU A 129 -0.75 -23.66 -0.52
N ASP A 130 0.00 -24.77 -0.32
CA ASP A 130 0.52 -25.14 0.99
C ASP A 130 1.44 -24.05 1.55
N ARG A 131 1.33 -23.76 2.84
CA ARG A 131 2.12 -22.71 3.52
C ARG A 131 3.63 -22.96 3.45
N ASP A 132 4.06 -24.19 3.34
CA ASP A 132 5.48 -24.57 3.14
C ASP A 132 6.07 -24.01 1.82
N LEU A 133 5.23 -23.57 0.90
CA LEU A 133 5.65 -22.92 -0.35
C LEU A 133 5.82 -21.39 -0.17
N PHE A 134 5.62 -20.86 1.02
CA PHE A 134 5.83 -19.45 1.33
C PHE A 134 7.09 -19.26 2.16
N ILE A 135 7.61 -18.04 2.14
CA ILE A 135 8.80 -17.63 2.87
C ILE A 135 8.60 -16.23 3.42
N SER A 136 9.16 -15.98 4.60
CA SER A 136 9.13 -14.64 5.19
C SER A 136 9.75 -13.60 4.25
N LEU A 137 9.06 -12.49 4.07
CA LEU A 137 9.56 -11.35 3.30
C LEU A 137 10.66 -10.65 4.09
N ASN A 138 11.90 -11.05 3.82
CA ASN A 138 13.09 -10.53 4.48
C ASN A 138 14.27 -10.53 3.49
N PHE A 139 14.94 -9.39 3.36
CA PHE A 139 16.12 -9.22 2.50
C PHE A 139 17.45 -9.22 3.27
N ASP A 140 17.45 -9.54 4.58
CA ASP A 140 18.66 -9.47 5.44
C ASP A 140 19.78 -10.43 4.98
N ASN A 141 19.44 -11.45 4.18
CA ASN A 141 20.40 -12.38 3.58
C ASN A 141 20.97 -11.89 2.23
N THR A 142 20.56 -10.74 1.73
CA THR A 142 21.12 -10.15 0.52
C THR A 142 22.38 -9.34 0.87
N LYS A 143 23.35 -9.25 -0.05
CA LYS A 143 24.61 -8.52 0.13
C LYS A 143 24.43 -7.02 0.46
N GLU A 144 23.24 -6.48 0.30
CA GLU A 144 22.96 -5.05 0.41
C GLU A 144 22.22 -4.64 1.68
N ASN A 145 21.78 -5.57 2.54
CA ASN A 145 21.09 -5.29 3.82
C ASN A 145 19.98 -4.21 3.72
N LEU A 146 19.21 -4.23 2.63
CA LEU A 146 18.29 -3.16 2.24
C LEU A 146 16.82 -3.47 2.57
N THR A 147 16.56 -4.27 3.62
CA THR A 147 15.17 -4.49 4.04
C THR A 147 14.58 -3.16 4.52
N PRO A 148 13.56 -2.62 3.81
CA PRO A 148 12.87 -1.43 4.27
C PRO A 148 12.32 -1.60 5.68
N SER A 149 12.39 -0.54 6.51
CA SER A 149 12.00 -0.64 7.92
C SER A 149 10.55 -1.07 8.11
N PHE A 150 9.64 -0.68 7.20
CA PHE A 150 8.23 -1.02 7.28
C PHE A 150 7.94 -2.54 7.17
N ILE A 151 8.79 -3.30 6.49
CA ILE A 151 8.64 -4.76 6.39
C ILE A 151 8.78 -5.40 7.77
N LYS A 152 9.67 -4.87 8.61
CA LYS A 152 9.90 -5.36 9.98
C LYS A 152 8.73 -5.07 10.95
N GLN A 153 7.75 -4.27 10.51
CA GLN A 153 6.56 -3.92 11.28
C GLN A 153 5.35 -4.82 10.95
N THR A 154 5.60 -5.93 10.26
CA THR A 154 4.56 -6.88 9.86
C THR A 154 5.07 -8.30 9.89
N ASN A 155 4.16 -9.26 10.00
CA ASN A 155 4.42 -10.65 9.63
C ASN A 155 3.97 -10.82 8.17
N CYS A 156 4.92 -10.96 7.27
CA CYS A 156 4.62 -11.10 5.84
C CYS A 156 5.37 -12.30 5.27
N GLU A 157 4.62 -13.17 4.61
CA GLU A 157 5.14 -14.33 3.88
C GLU A 157 4.70 -14.24 2.43
N ILE A 158 5.62 -14.48 1.50
CA ILE A 158 5.33 -14.50 0.07
C ILE A 158 5.62 -15.87 -0.53
N ALA A 159 4.93 -16.21 -1.61
CA ALA A 159 5.20 -17.44 -2.34
C ALA A 159 6.66 -17.47 -2.82
N LYS A 160 7.40 -18.57 -2.56
CA LYS A 160 8.82 -18.72 -2.91
C LYS A 160 9.10 -18.46 -4.38
N LYS A 161 8.16 -18.81 -5.26
CA LYS A 161 8.23 -18.53 -6.72
C LYS A 161 8.24 -17.04 -7.07
N HIS A 162 7.88 -16.16 -6.13
CA HIS A 162 7.86 -14.70 -6.28
C HIS A 162 9.00 -14.02 -5.51
N ALA A 163 9.95 -14.79 -4.97
CA ALA A 163 11.08 -14.28 -4.18
C ALA A 163 12.34 -14.17 -5.04
N TRP A 164 12.44 -13.15 -5.88
CA TRP A 164 13.55 -12.92 -6.82
C TRP A 164 14.93 -12.81 -6.14
N TRP A 165 14.99 -12.53 -4.84
CA TRP A 165 16.24 -12.35 -4.07
C TRP A 165 16.80 -13.66 -3.48
N LEU A 166 16.12 -14.78 -3.61
CA LEU A 166 16.64 -16.06 -3.14
C LEU A 166 17.80 -16.51 -4.03
N GLU A 167 18.95 -16.83 -3.42
CA GLU A 167 20.15 -17.25 -4.15
C GLU A 167 19.97 -18.47 -5.06
N ASN A 168 19.04 -19.36 -4.69
CA ASN A 168 18.71 -20.56 -5.48
C ASN A 168 17.63 -20.31 -6.55
N ASN A 169 17.06 -19.11 -6.63
CA ASN A 169 16.16 -18.73 -7.70
C ASN A 169 16.97 -18.27 -8.92
N ASN A 170 17.64 -19.22 -9.57
CA ASN A 170 18.31 -18.97 -10.86
C ASN A 170 17.30 -18.65 -11.98
N HIS A 171 16.02 -18.68 -11.69
CA HIS A 171 14.96 -18.41 -12.64
C HIS A 171 14.08 -17.28 -12.08
N LEU A 172 14.17 -16.12 -12.73
CA LEU A 172 13.17 -15.08 -12.59
C LEU A 172 11.81 -15.63 -13.06
N SER A 173 10.74 -15.14 -12.48
CA SER A 173 9.39 -15.54 -12.86
C SER A 173 9.04 -15.04 -14.25
N ASP A 174 8.29 -15.82 -15.02
CA ASP A 174 7.72 -15.37 -16.30
C ASP A 174 6.66 -14.28 -16.09
N GLU A 175 6.09 -14.19 -14.88
CA GLU A 175 5.08 -13.20 -14.51
C GLU A 175 5.66 -12.14 -13.59
N ALA A 176 5.33 -10.87 -13.86
CA ALA A 176 5.55 -9.76 -12.93
C ALA A 176 4.44 -9.80 -11.86
N ARG A 177 4.60 -10.69 -10.87
CA ARG A 177 3.60 -10.96 -9.82
C ARG A 177 4.24 -11.21 -8.48
N CYS A 178 3.55 -10.81 -7.42
CA CYS A 178 3.86 -11.16 -6.04
C CYS A 178 2.55 -11.50 -5.31
N ALA A 179 2.52 -12.65 -4.62
CA ALA A 179 1.37 -13.03 -3.81
C ALA A 179 1.84 -13.62 -2.49
N GLY A 180 1.07 -13.38 -1.42
CA GLY A 180 1.44 -13.83 -0.09
C GLY A 180 0.48 -13.41 0.99
N PHE A 181 0.81 -13.74 2.22
CA PHE A 181 0.02 -13.48 3.42
C PHE A 181 0.68 -12.42 4.27
N ILE A 182 -0.14 -11.58 4.91
CA ILE A 182 0.33 -10.47 5.73
C ILE A 182 -0.56 -10.28 6.97
N SER A 183 0.06 -9.97 8.11
CA SER A 183 -0.65 -9.56 9.33
C SER A 183 0.16 -8.57 10.16
N MET A 184 -0.50 -7.88 11.07
CA MET A 184 0.11 -7.04 12.12
C MET A 184 -0.08 -7.64 13.53
N GLY A 185 -0.31 -8.95 13.63
CA GLY A 185 -0.53 -9.67 14.87
C GLY A 185 -1.97 -10.16 15.00
N GLU A 186 -2.52 -10.11 16.20
CA GLU A 186 -3.85 -10.68 16.51
C GLU A 186 -5.01 -9.74 16.12
N GLU A 187 -4.74 -8.46 15.96
CA GLU A 187 -5.78 -7.47 15.66
C GLU A 187 -6.17 -7.50 14.19
N THR A 188 -7.48 -7.38 13.95
CA THR A 188 -8.04 -7.28 12.59
C THR A 188 -7.68 -5.91 11.98
N PRO A 189 -7.11 -5.87 10.77
CA PRO A 189 -6.73 -4.62 10.10
C PRO A 189 -7.91 -3.68 9.87
N ASP A 190 -7.70 -2.39 10.12
CA ASP A 190 -8.63 -1.32 9.78
C ASP A 190 -8.41 -0.80 8.34
N GLN A 191 -9.21 0.19 7.94
CA GLN A 191 -9.09 0.81 6.61
C GLN A 191 -7.71 1.44 6.33
N PHE A 192 -7.02 1.93 7.36
CA PHE A 192 -5.73 2.60 7.20
C PHE A 192 -4.61 1.58 7.00
N VAL A 193 -4.68 0.45 7.69
CA VAL A 193 -3.79 -0.70 7.46
C VAL A 193 -4.01 -1.26 6.05
N LEU A 194 -5.27 -1.39 5.57
CA LEU A 194 -5.55 -1.84 4.19
C LEU A 194 -4.92 -0.90 3.15
N SER A 195 -4.93 0.39 3.41
CA SER A 195 -4.32 1.39 2.53
C SER A 195 -2.80 1.32 2.56
N PHE A 196 -2.20 1.08 3.72
CA PHE A 196 -0.77 0.81 3.84
C PHE A 196 -0.38 -0.46 3.07
N TYR A 197 -1.15 -1.54 3.19
CA TYR A 197 -0.92 -2.79 2.48
C TYR A 197 -1.05 -2.65 0.95
N SER A 198 -1.86 -1.71 0.47
CA SER A 198 -2.05 -1.48 -0.98
C SER A 198 -0.78 -1.15 -1.77
N ASP A 199 0.29 -0.74 -1.08
CA ASP A 199 1.61 -0.39 -1.66
C ASP A 199 2.74 -1.22 -1.02
N PHE A 200 2.41 -2.33 -0.33
CA PHE A 200 3.35 -3.01 0.57
C PHE A 200 4.39 -3.86 -0.14
N PHE A 201 4.00 -4.61 -1.19
CA PHE A 201 4.92 -5.50 -1.87
C PHE A 201 5.96 -4.74 -2.70
N PRO A 202 7.20 -5.27 -2.81
CA PRO A 202 8.18 -4.74 -3.74
C PRO A 202 7.62 -4.65 -5.16
N PRO A 203 8.14 -3.75 -6.01
CA PRO A 203 7.70 -3.65 -7.40
C PRO A 203 7.74 -5.02 -8.08
N VAL A 204 6.56 -5.52 -8.48
CA VAL A 204 6.42 -6.91 -8.96
C VAL A 204 7.19 -7.20 -10.25
N VAL A 205 7.56 -6.17 -11.00
CA VAL A 205 8.45 -6.28 -12.16
C VAL A 205 9.84 -6.82 -11.79
N MET A 206 10.26 -6.70 -10.53
CA MET A 206 11.53 -7.28 -10.06
C MET A 206 11.50 -8.82 -10.08
N ASN A 207 10.33 -9.45 -9.96
CA ASN A 207 10.21 -10.90 -10.10
C ASN A 207 10.52 -11.37 -11.52
N LYS A 208 10.35 -10.51 -12.53
CA LYS A 208 10.63 -10.81 -13.93
C LYS A 208 12.00 -10.33 -14.38
N TYR A 209 12.43 -9.16 -13.90
CA TYR A 209 13.64 -8.49 -14.40
C TYR A 209 14.79 -8.43 -13.39
N GLY A 210 14.61 -8.97 -12.18
CA GLY A 210 15.58 -8.87 -11.10
C GLY A 210 15.60 -7.46 -10.45
N PRO A 211 16.65 -7.14 -9.67
CA PRO A 211 16.74 -5.90 -8.91
C PRO A 211 16.87 -4.67 -9.83
N LEU A 212 15.89 -3.78 -9.78
CA LEU A 212 15.81 -2.58 -10.62
C LEU A 212 16.24 -1.29 -9.91
N GLY A 213 16.55 -1.39 -8.60
CA GLY A 213 16.80 -0.21 -7.75
C GLY A 213 15.50 0.52 -7.41
N TRP A 214 15.55 1.85 -7.39
CA TRP A 214 14.40 2.66 -7.03
C TRP A 214 13.36 2.68 -8.17
N VAL A 215 12.13 2.28 -7.84
CA VAL A 215 10.98 2.27 -8.75
C VAL A 215 9.86 3.10 -8.11
N PRO A 216 9.81 4.41 -8.34
CA PRO A 216 8.87 5.31 -7.67
C PRO A 216 7.43 5.08 -8.10
N THR A 217 6.52 5.08 -7.13
CA THR A 217 5.09 5.20 -7.34
C THR A 217 4.75 6.66 -7.69
N LEU A 218 4.00 6.86 -8.77
CA LEU A 218 3.53 8.17 -9.22
C LEU A 218 2.10 8.44 -8.76
N SER A 219 1.26 7.41 -8.80
CA SER A 219 -0.09 7.48 -8.26
C SER A 219 -0.53 6.14 -7.68
N LEU A 220 -1.39 6.19 -6.66
CA LEU A 220 -2.01 5.03 -6.03
C LEU A 220 -3.50 5.28 -5.85
N THR A 221 -4.32 4.47 -6.52
CA THR A 221 -5.76 4.42 -6.30
C THR A 221 -6.07 3.23 -5.40
N THR A 222 -6.77 3.47 -4.28
CA THR A 222 -7.22 2.43 -3.35
C THR A 222 -8.74 2.41 -3.27
N ASN A 223 -9.33 1.22 -3.24
CA ASN A 223 -10.76 1.02 -3.00
C ASN A 223 -10.92 0.04 -1.84
N ILE A 224 -11.47 0.49 -0.73
CA ILE A 224 -11.82 -0.36 0.40
C ILE A 224 -13.25 -0.84 0.20
N ARG A 225 -13.43 -2.14 0.08
CA ARG A 225 -14.73 -2.77 -0.22
C ARG A 225 -15.52 -3.07 1.04
N GLN A 226 -14.82 -3.52 2.06
CA GLN A 226 -15.33 -3.85 3.39
C GLN A 226 -14.15 -4.00 4.36
N LEU A 227 -14.41 -3.99 5.66
CA LEU A 227 -13.41 -4.36 6.64
C LEU A 227 -13.22 -5.88 6.65
N PRO A 228 -12.00 -6.38 6.85
CA PRO A 228 -11.73 -7.81 6.93
C PRO A 228 -12.36 -8.43 8.17
N THR A 229 -12.56 -9.75 8.13
CA THR A 229 -13.07 -10.56 9.25
C THR A 229 -11.99 -11.42 9.90
N THR A 230 -10.77 -11.38 9.37
CA THR A 230 -9.59 -12.08 9.88
C THR A 230 -8.42 -11.13 10.06
N ASN A 231 -7.50 -11.46 10.95
CA ASN A 231 -6.30 -10.67 11.24
C ASN A 231 -5.19 -10.85 10.19
N GLU A 232 -5.12 -12.02 9.57
CA GLU A 232 -4.25 -12.31 8.45
C GLU A 232 -5.00 -12.13 7.13
N LEU A 233 -4.33 -11.52 6.16
CA LEU A 233 -4.88 -11.24 4.83
C LEU A 233 -3.97 -11.84 3.76
N PHE A 234 -4.56 -12.18 2.63
CA PHE A 234 -3.84 -12.57 1.43
C PHE A 234 -3.80 -11.41 0.45
N MET A 235 -2.63 -11.12 -0.08
CA MET A 235 -2.40 -10.10 -1.09
C MET A 235 -1.91 -10.73 -2.38
N ASP A 236 -2.40 -10.22 -3.50
CA ASP A 236 -2.02 -10.64 -4.84
C ASP A 236 -1.82 -9.41 -5.73
N VAL A 237 -0.58 -9.19 -6.15
CA VAL A 237 -0.18 -8.04 -6.94
C VAL A 237 0.38 -8.49 -8.27
N ILE A 238 -0.08 -7.90 -9.37
CA ILE A 238 0.33 -8.23 -10.72
C ILE A 238 0.50 -6.98 -11.59
N ALA A 239 1.57 -6.95 -12.40
CA ALA A 239 1.71 -6.05 -13.53
C ALA A 239 1.60 -6.83 -14.83
N LYS A 240 0.85 -6.29 -15.80
CA LYS A 240 0.55 -6.99 -17.08
C LYS A 240 1.23 -6.36 -18.26
N ASP A 241 1.53 -5.08 -18.21
CA ASP A 241 2.14 -4.32 -19.28
C ASP A 241 3.27 -3.44 -18.75
N LEU A 242 4.30 -3.26 -19.55
CA LEU A 242 5.42 -2.35 -19.31
C LEU A 242 5.76 -1.65 -20.62
N ASN A 243 5.56 -0.35 -20.67
CA ASN A 243 5.83 0.46 -21.85
C ASN A 243 6.64 1.71 -21.50
N LYS A 244 7.78 1.88 -22.14
CA LYS A 244 8.68 3.02 -21.96
C LYS A 244 9.04 3.30 -20.48
N GLY A 245 9.19 2.23 -19.71
CA GLY A 245 9.50 2.29 -18.29
C GLY A 245 8.28 2.50 -17.37
N PHE A 246 7.10 2.79 -17.89
CA PHE A 246 5.87 2.91 -17.10
C PHE A 246 5.10 1.60 -17.08
N PHE A 247 4.52 1.29 -15.94
CA PHE A 247 3.63 0.14 -15.76
C PHE A 247 2.63 0.39 -14.63
N GLU A 248 1.50 -0.29 -14.72
CA GLU A 248 0.55 -0.37 -13.63
C GLU A 248 0.68 -1.72 -12.93
N GLN A 249 0.58 -1.70 -11.60
CA GLN A 249 0.37 -2.91 -10.83
C GLN A 249 -0.97 -2.86 -10.11
N ASP A 250 -1.73 -3.95 -10.28
CA ASP A 250 -3.01 -4.18 -9.65
C ASP A 250 -2.81 -5.03 -8.40
N CYS A 251 -3.38 -4.61 -7.28
CA CYS A 251 -3.41 -5.37 -6.03
C CYS A 251 -4.84 -5.75 -5.66
N GLN A 252 -5.01 -6.98 -5.22
CA GLN A 252 -6.21 -7.48 -4.55
C GLN A 252 -5.84 -7.94 -3.14
N ILE A 253 -6.63 -7.54 -2.15
CA ILE A 253 -6.46 -7.92 -0.75
C ILE A 253 -7.69 -8.68 -0.30
N TRP A 254 -7.47 -9.88 0.24
CA TRP A 254 -8.49 -10.83 0.63
C TRP A 254 -8.36 -11.19 2.11
N ASP A 255 -9.46 -11.35 2.83
CA ASP A 255 -9.41 -12.03 4.12
C ASP A 255 -9.39 -13.57 3.93
N LEU A 256 -9.11 -14.31 5.01
CA LEU A 256 -9.02 -15.76 4.94
C LEU A 256 -10.38 -16.44 4.68
N ASN A 257 -11.48 -15.72 4.79
CA ASN A 257 -12.82 -16.18 4.40
C ASN A 257 -13.11 -15.92 2.92
N LYS A 258 -12.08 -15.57 2.13
CA LYS A 258 -12.16 -15.24 0.69
C LYS A 258 -13.08 -14.07 0.38
N ASN A 259 -13.22 -13.11 1.30
CA ASN A 259 -13.86 -11.85 1.01
C ASN A 259 -12.83 -10.87 0.43
N LEU A 260 -13.14 -10.25 -0.71
CA LEU A 260 -12.33 -9.16 -1.26
C LEU A 260 -12.53 -7.92 -0.41
N VAL A 261 -11.51 -7.52 0.36
CA VAL A 261 -11.58 -6.40 1.29
C VAL A 261 -11.08 -5.09 0.70
N ALA A 262 -10.05 -5.17 -0.17
CA ALA A 262 -9.56 -3.98 -0.86
C ALA A 262 -9.01 -4.32 -2.25
N THR A 263 -8.97 -3.30 -3.12
CA THR A 263 -8.23 -3.33 -4.39
C THR A 263 -7.44 -2.05 -4.54
N SER A 264 -6.29 -2.12 -5.20
CA SER A 264 -5.56 -0.91 -5.61
C SER A 264 -5.01 -1.04 -7.02
N ARG A 265 -4.81 0.12 -7.66
CA ARG A 265 -4.01 0.27 -8.87
C ARG A 265 -3.00 1.37 -8.66
N GLN A 266 -1.76 1.08 -8.99
CA GLN A 266 -0.64 2.00 -8.83
C GLN A 266 0.03 2.17 -10.20
N LEU A 267 0.27 3.44 -10.60
CA LEU A 267 1.14 3.78 -11.71
C LEU A 267 2.54 4.01 -11.16
N THR A 268 3.50 3.35 -11.75
CA THR A 268 4.90 3.41 -11.32
C THR A 268 5.86 3.44 -12.51
N ARG A 269 7.13 3.72 -12.28
CA ARG A 269 8.12 3.87 -13.34
C ARG A 269 9.46 3.23 -12.97
N ILE A 270 10.03 2.46 -13.90
CA ILE A 270 11.42 2.02 -13.85
C ILE A 270 12.30 3.20 -14.32
N LEU A 271 13.29 3.58 -13.51
CA LEU A 271 14.22 4.67 -13.83
C LEU A 271 15.47 4.19 -14.58
N LYS A 272 15.77 2.89 -14.60
CA LYS A 272 16.88 2.31 -15.36
C LYS A 272 16.55 2.33 -16.86
N SER A 273 17.54 2.62 -17.69
CA SER A 273 17.45 2.47 -19.15
C SER A 273 17.45 0.98 -19.55
N GLU A 274 16.89 0.65 -20.72
CA GLU A 274 16.82 -0.71 -21.27
C GLU A 274 18.20 -1.41 -21.30
N GLU A 275 19.27 -0.67 -21.67
CA GLU A 275 20.65 -1.18 -21.72
C GLU A 275 21.19 -1.70 -20.39
N LYS A 276 20.51 -1.39 -19.27
CA LYS A 276 20.91 -1.79 -17.91
C LYS A 276 19.99 -2.85 -17.32
N LEU A 277 19.04 -3.38 -18.09
CA LEU A 277 18.17 -4.48 -17.67
C LEU A 277 18.82 -5.79 -18.12
N PRO A 278 19.35 -6.62 -17.19
CA PRO A 278 20.21 -7.77 -17.53
C PRO A 278 19.51 -8.90 -18.30
N HIS A 279 18.22 -8.82 -18.54
CA HIS A 279 17.42 -9.90 -19.14
C HIS A 279 16.55 -9.46 -20.33
N LEU A 280 16.77 -8.28 -20.90
CA LEU A 280 16.14 -7.83 -22.15
C LEU A 280 17.07 -7.96 -23.37
N ILE A 281 18.23 -8.64 -23.19
CA ILE A 281 19.18 -8.95 -24.29
C ILE A 281 19.05 -10.42 -24.66
#